data_c7b7471b511ade9c40050004a880a09a
#
_entry.id   c7b7471b511ade9c40050004a880a09a
#
_cell.length_a   1.000
_cell.length_b   1.000
_cell.length_c   1.000
_cell.angle_alpha   90.00
_cell.angle_beta   90.00
_cell.angle_gamma   90.00
#
_symmetry.space_group_name_H-M   'P 1'
#
loop_
_entity.id
_entity.type
_entity.pdbx_description
1 polymer ?
#
loop_
_entity_poly.entity_id
_entity_poly.type
_entity_poly.pdbx_seq_one_letter_code
_entity_poly.pdbx_strand_id
1 'polypeptide(L)'
;MEWLERLKKSGNGDLEVTYKPFVLEQANFASRHEPGWKIWEDKLFPSRDVPPLLAAQCAANQGEEAFLKYNQLLFRARHQKELDITNQLILLDVAREAGLDLERFSEDIRTRAGVEEVAVRHEEAVAKHGIFGVPTLFFNGGAPVFVKLEEGDWEKSPEADQDLLRELRSVSEKQPFILEIKQPESAKLAERSAKKYKPYME
;
A
#
# COMPACT_ATOMS: atom_id res chain seq x y z
N MET A 1 -6.47 4.66 3.59
CA MET A 1 -6.94 4.70 2.18
C MET A 1 -8.37 5.18 2.05
N GLU A 2 -9.30 4.78 2.93
CA GLU A 2 -10.72 5.22 2.88
C GLU A 2 -10.89 6.75 2.89
N TRP A 3 -10.07 7.49 3.64
CA TRP A 3 -10.12 8.96 3.66
C TRP A 3 -9.79 9.59 2.29
N LEU A 4 -8.84 9.02 1.52
CA LEU A 4 -8.56 9.47 0.15
C LEU A 4 -9.74 9.21 -0.81
N GLU A 5 -10.45 8.08 -0.63
CA GLU A 5 -11.68 7.82 -1.39
C GLU A 5 -12.80 8.81 -1.04
N ARG A 6 -12.93 9.17 0.26
CA ARG A 6 -13.91 10.19 0.67
C ARG A 6 -13.56 11.54 0.10
N LEU A 7 -12.28 11.94 0.12
CA LEU A 7 -11.81 13.18 -0.50
C LEU A 7 -12.13 13.24 -2.00
N LYS A 8 -11.89 12.17 -2.75
CA LYS A 8 -12.25 12.10 -4.17
C LYS A 8 -13.76 12.25 -4.40
N LYS A 9 -14.59 11.68 -3.52
CA LYS A 9 -16.05 11.73 -3.63
C LYS A 9 -16.65 13.07 -3.20
N SER A 10 -16.01 13.80 -2.29
CA SER A 10 -16.51 15.07 -1.75
C SER A 10 -16.33 16.28 -2.67
N GLY A 11 -15.95 16.05 -3.93
CA GLY A 11 -15.92 17.11 -4.96
C GLY A 11 -14.62 17.90 -5.02
N ASN A 12 -13.55 17.47 -4.35
CA ASN A 12 -12.20 17.97 -4.60
C ASN A 12 -11.71 17.39 -5.95
N GLY A 13 -12.38 17.80 -7.04
CA GLY A 13 -12.22 17.24 -8.39
C GLY A 13 -10.81 17.31 -9.00
N ASP A 14 -9.86 17.95 -8.31
CA ASP A 14 -8.47 18.12 -8.75
C ASP A 14 -7.49 17.18 -8.00
N LEU A 15 -8.00 16.24 -7.16
CA LEU A 15 -7.12 15.31 -6.46
C LEU A 15 -6.78 14.11 -7.34
N GLU A 16 -5.69 14.20 -8.07
CA GLU A 16 -5.08 13.07 -8.77
C GLU A 16 -4.22 12.27 -7.80
N VAL A 17 -4.45 10.95 -7.73
CA VAL A 17 -3.69 10.05 -6.85
C VAL A 17 -3.10 8.92 -7.67
N THR A 18 -1.77 8.87 -7.72
CA THR A 18 -1.02 7.77 -8.32
C THR A 18 -0.55 6.82 -7.23
N TYR A 19 -0.83 5.52 -7.38
CA TYR A 19 -0.39 4.48 -6.47
C TYR A 19 0.88 3.83 -6.98
N LYS A 20 1.86 3.66 -6.09
CA LYS A 20 3.12 2.96 -6.41
C LYS A 20 3.31 1.80 -5.45
N PRO A 21 3.74 0.62 -5.92
CA PRO A 21 4.01 -0.52 -5.06
C PRO A 21 5.24 -0.28 -4.18
N PHE A 22 5.18 -0.79 -2.95
CA PHE A 22 6.30 -0.84 -2.03
C PHE A 22 6.26 -2.16 -1.25
N VAL A 23 7.33 -2.92 -1.28
CA VAL A 23 7.42 -4.22 -0.62
C VAL A 23 7.94 -4.01 0.81
N LEU A 24 7.01 -3.87 1.76
CA LEU A 24 7.34 -3.56 3.15
C LEU A 24 8.16 -4.68 3.80
N GLU A 25 7.90 -5.94 3.44
CA GLU A 25 8.69 -7.08 3.92
C GLU A 25 10.15 -7.01 3.46
N GLN A 26 10.43 -6.56 2.22
CA GLN A 26 11.80 -6.34 1.76
C GLN A 26 12.52 -5.32 2.66
N ALA A 27 11.88 -4.20 2.95
CA ALA A 27 12.46 -3.17 3.82
C ALA A 27 12.71 -3.69 5.24
N ASN A 28 11.82 -4.54 5.77
CA ASN A 28 11.89 -5.04 7.14
C ASN A 28 12.83 -6.25 7.31
N PHE A 29 13.02 -7.06 6.27
CA PHE A 29 13.72 -8.34 6.39
C PHE A 29 15.06 -8.40 5.65
N ALA A 30 15.37 -7.48 4.74
CA ALA A 30 16.61 -7.51 3.96
C ALA A 30 17.87 -7.66 4.83
N SER A 31 17.92 -6.99 5.99
CA SER A 31 19.06 -7.06 6.91
C SER A 31 19.22 -8.41 7.63
N ARG A 32 18.24 -9.32 7.52
CA ARG A 32 18.25 -10.66 8.12
C ARG A 32 18.65 -11.75 7.13
N HIS A 33 18.89 -11.37 5.89
CA HIS A 33 19.29 -12.26 4.79
C HIS A 33 20.68 -11.90 4.27
N GLU A 34 21.19 -12.70 3.37
CA GLU A 34 22.47 -12.45 2.70
C GLU A 34 22.46 -11.10 1.95
N PRO A 35 23.59 -10.39 1.88
CA PRO A 35 23.69 -9.15 1.14
C PRO A 35 23.20 -9.29 -0.29
N GLY A 36 22.29 -8.41 -0.71
CA GLY A 36 21.70 -8.47 -2.05
C GLY A 36 20.47 -9.35 -2.19
N TRP A 37 20.03 -10.04 -1.12
CA TRP A 37 18.78 -10.81 -1.16
C TRP A 37 17.59 -9.94 -1.54
N LYS A 38 16.74 -10.46 -2.42
CA LYS A 38 15.52 -9.81 -2.92
C LYS A 38 14.33 -10.74 -2.76
N ILE A 39 13.36 -10.32 -1.98
CA ILE A 39 12.15 -11.11 -1.68
C ILE A 39 11.37 -11.50 -2.94
N TRP A 40 11.37 -10.65 -3.95
CA TRP A 40 10.67 -10.92 -5.22
C TRP A 40 11.40 -11.91 -6.12
N GLU A 41 12.65 -12.23 -5.85
CA GLU A 41 13.44 -13.28 -6.51
C GLU A 41 13.33 -14.61 -5.77
N ASP A 42 13.13 -14.56 -4.45
CA ASP A 42 13.02 -15.75 -3.58
C ASP A 42 11.61 -16.35 -3.65
N LYS A 43 11.44 -17.32 -4.56
CA LYS A 43 10.14 -17.98 -4.77
C LYS A 43 9.72 -18.89 -3.61
N LEU A 44 10.63 -19.22 -2.69
CA LEU A 44 10.35 -20.07 -1.53
C LEU A 44 9.97 -19.25 -0.30
N PHE A 45 10.27 -17.96 -0.29
CA PHE A 45 9.89 -17.08 0.79
C PHE A 45 8.36 -16.86 0.79
N PRO A 46 7.66 -17.15 1.91
CA PRO A 46 6.20 -17.02 1.99
C PRO A 46 5.78 -15.54 2.14
N SER A 47 6.07 -14.74 1.12
CA SER A 47 5.79 -13.31 1.13
C SER A 47 4.30 -13.01 1.19
N ARG A 48 3.93 -12.07 2.04
CA ARG A 48 2.58 -11.53 2.16
C ARG A 48 2.36 -10.30 1.30
N ASP A 49 3.45 -9.63 0.91
CA ASP A 49 3.40 -8.40 0.12
C ASP A 49 3.49 -8.67 -1.39
N VAL A 50 4.36 -9.59 -1.81
CA VAL A 50 4.63 -9.81 -3.24
C VAL A 50 3.40 -10.30 -4.02
N PRO A 51 2.61 -11.29 -3.56
CA PRO A 51 1.46 -11.76 -4.32
C PRO A 51 0.42 -10.66 -4.61
N PRO A 52 -0.08 -9.88 -3.64
CA PRO A 52 -1.06 -8.83 -3.92
C PRO A 52 -0.50 -7.67 -4.73
N LEU A 53 0.78 -7.30 -4.54
CA LEU A 53 1.42 -6.25 -5.34
C LEU A 53 1.61 -6.67 -6.80
N LEU A 54 2.04 -7.92 -7.01
CA LEU A 54 2.12 -8.51 -8.35
C LEU A 54 0.75 -8.54 -9.03
N ALA A 55 -0.28 -8.96 -8.32
CA ALA A 55 -1.64 -9.01 -8.83
C ALA A 55 -2.16 -7.61 -9.22
N ALA A 56 -1.87 -6.60 -8.40
CA ALA A 56 -2.22 -5.21 -8.74
C ALA A 56 -1.47 -4.73 -9.99
N GLN A 57 -0.21 -5.14 -10.17
CA GLN A 57 0.54 -4.82 -11.39
C GLN A 57 0.00 -5.55 -12.63
N CYS A 58 -0.43 -6.82 -12.49
CA CYS A 58 -1.12 -7.53 -13.58
C CYS A 58 -2.43 -6.84 -13.98
N ALA A 59 -3.15 -6.26 -13.02
CA ALA A 59 -4.31 -5.42 -13.33
C ALA A 59 -3.92 -4.13 -14.07
N ALA A 60 -2.80 -3.50 -13.70
CA ALA A 60 -2.28 -2.32 -14.39
C ALA A 60 -1.92 -2.60 -15.86
N ASN A 61 -1.47 -3.82 -16.19
CA ASN A 61 -1.22 -4.26 -17.56
C ASN A 61 -2.49 -4.27 -18.43
N GLN A 62 -3.68 -4.24 -17.81
CA GLN A 62 -4.98 -4.15 -18.51
C GLN A 62 -5.52 -2.71 -18.59
N GLY A 63 -4.80 -1.74 -18.05
CA GLY A 63 -5.11 -0.32 -18.11
C GLY A 63 -5.28 0.33 -16.74
N GLU A 64 -5.25 1.66 -16.73
CA GLU A 64 -5.30 2.45 -15.50
C GLU A 64 -6.64 2.28 -14.76
N GLU A 65 -7.76 2.31 -15.48
CA GLU A 65 -9.09 2.12 -14.89
C GLU A 65 -9.21 0.72 -14.25
N ALA A 66 -8.72 -0.30 -14.93
CA ALA A 66 -8.67 -1.67 -14.44
C ALA A 66 -7.85 -1.77 -13.15
N PHE A 67 -6.66 -1.16 -13.13
CA PHE A 67 -5.82 -1.08 -11.95
C PHE A 67 -6.51 -0.40 -10.77
N LEU A 68 -7.07 0.78 -10.98
CA LEU A 68 -7.70 1.56 -9.90
C LEU A 68 -8.86 0.79 -9.28
N LYS A 69 -9.71 0.17 -10.10
CA LYS A 69 -10.83 -0.63 -9.64
C LYS A 69 -10.37 -1.89 -8.89
N TYR A 70 -9.40 -2.62 -9.46
CA TYR A 70 -8.81 -3.79 -8.82
C TYR A 70 -8.20 -3.45 -7.46
N ASN A 71 -7.36 -2.42 -7.42
CA ASN A 71 -6.67 -1.98 -6.22
C ASN A 71 -7.65 -1.58 -5.11
N GLN A 72 -8.73 -0.86 -5.44
CA GLN A 72 -9.78 -0.52 -4.49
C GLN A 72 -10.46 -1.76 -3.90
N LEU A 73 -10.80 -2.74 -4.74
CA LEU A 73 -11.44 -3.99 -4.30
C LEU A 73 -10.46 -4.84 -3.47
N LEU A 74 -9.19 -4.87 -3.83
CA LEU A 74 -8.13 -5.56 -3.09
C LEU A 74 -7.98 -5.00 -1.67
N PHE A 75 -7.96 -3.67 -1.51
CA PHE A 75 -7.96 -3.03 -0.20
C PHE A 75 -9.19 -3.38 0.62
N ARG A 76 -10.38 -3.40 0.01
CA ARG A 76 -11.61 -3.84 0.69
C ARG A 76 -11.55 -5.30 1.11
N ALA A 77 -11.06 -6.18 0.23
CA ALA A 77 -10.87 -7.58 0.54
C ALA A 77 -10.00 -7.76 1.79
N ARG A 78 -8.87 -7.03 1.86
CA ARG A 78 -7.92 -7.12 2.98
C ARG A 78 -8.44 -6.48 4.27
N HIS A 79 -8.95 -5.24 4.21
CA HIS A 79 -9.16 -4.41 5.40
C HIS A 79 -10.61 -4.41 5.90
N GLN A 80 -11.60 -4.66 5.02
CA GLN A 80 -13.01 -4.70 5.41
C GLN A 80 -13.53 -6.13 5.52
N LYS A 81 -13.12 -7.01 4.59
CA LYS A 81 -13.56 -8.43 4.58
C LYS A 81 -12.56 -9.36 5.27
N GLU A 82 -11.41 -8.87 5.70
CA GLU A 82 -10.32 -9.61 6.38
C GLU A 82 -9.85 -10.86 5.62
N LEU A 83 -9.95 -10.84 4.29
CA LEU A 83 -9.56 -11.96 3.45
C LEU A 83 -8.02 -12.07 3.33
N ASP A 84 -7.55 -13.30 3.14
CA ASP A 84 -6.14 -13.57 2.86
C ASP A 84 -5.83 -13.26 1.39
N ILE A 85 -5.31 -12.05 1.14
CA ILE A 85 -4.92 -11.60 -0.21
C ILE A 85 -3.60 -12.20 -0.71
N THR A 86 -3.00 -13.17 -0.02
CA THR A 86 -1.92 -13.99 -0.56
C THR A 86 -2.48 -15.19 -1.34
N ASN A 87 -3.73 -15.54 -1.08
CA ASN A 87 -4.41 -16.64 -1.74
C ASN A 87 -4.78 -16.27 -3.18
N GLN A 88 -4.27 -17.02 -4.14
CA GLN A 88 -4.51 -16.80 -5.56
C GLN A 88 -5.99 -16.82 -5.95
N LEU A 89 -6.82 -17.66 -5.29
CA LEU A 89 -8.25 -17.70 -5.55
C LEU A 89 -8.94 -16.39 -5.16
N ILE A 90 -8.53 -15.79 -4.04
CA ILE A 90 -9.04 -14.48 -3.61
C ILE A 90 -8.61 -13.38 -4.60
N LEU A 91 -7.36 -13.42 -5.07
CA LEU A 91 -6.87 -12.46 -6.07
C LEU A 91 -7.64 -12.57 -7.39
N LEU A 92 -7.99 -13.80 -7.83
CA LEU A 92 -8.81 -14.04 -9.01
C LEU A 92 -10.27 -13.59 -8.82
N ASP A 93 -10.85 -13.80 -7.64
CA ASP A 93 -12.21 -13.33 -7.34
C ASP A 93 -12.28 -11.80 -7.34
N VAL A 94 -11.26 -11.13 -6.80
CA VAL A 94 -11.13 -9.67 -6.89
C VAL A 94 -11.00 -9.22 -8.35
N ALA A 95 -10.22 -9.93 -9.16
CA ALA A 95 -10.08 -9.63 -10.60
C ALA A 95 -11.40 -9.76 -11.36
N ARG A 96 -12.17 -10.81 -11.04
CA ARG A 96 -13.52 -11.02 -11.60
C ARG A 96 -14.48 -9.89 -11.21
N GLU A 97 -14.50 -9.50 -9.93
CA GLU A 97 -15.32 -8.38 -9.42
C GLU A 97 -14.90 -7.04 -10.06
N ALA A 98 -13.61 -6.87 -10.33
CA ALA A 98 -13.08 -5.71 -11.04
C ALA A 98 -13.45 -5.68 -12.53
N GLY A 99 -13.85 -6.82 -13.12
CA GLY A 99 -14.20 -6.95 -14.53
C GLY A 99 -12.98 -7.09 -15.45
N LEU A 100 -11.88 -7.64 -14.92
CA LEU A 100 -10.67 -7.89 -15.69
C LEU A 100 -10.84 -9.07 -16.65
N ASP A 101 -10.03 -9.11 -17.70
CA ASP A 101 -9.80 -10.32 -18.47
C ASP A 101 -9.06 -11.35 -17.62
N LEU A 102 -9.79 -12.37 -17.18
CA LEU A 102 -9.28 -13.37 -16.24
C LEU A 102 -8.25 -14.31 -16.86
N GLU A 103 -8.34 -14.59 -18.15
CA GLU A 103 -7.37 -15.43 -18.86
C GLU A 103 -6.01 -14.73 -18.89
N ARG A 104 -5.99 -13.48 -19.36
CA ARG A 104 -4.81 -12.63 -19.35
C ARG A 104 -4.27 -12.42 -17.94
N PHE A 105 -5.13 -12.10 -16.97
CA PHE A 105 -4.71 -11.89 -15.58
C PHE A 105 -4.06 -13.15 -14.98
N SER A 106 -4.64 -14.33 -15.22
CA SER A 106 -4.10 -15.60 -14.73
C SER A 106 -2.75 -15.92 -15.36
N GLU A 107 -2.58 -15.65 -16.65
CA GLU A 107 -1.31 -15.83 -17.33
C GLU A 107 -0.25 -14.86 -16.83
N ASP A 108 -0.59 -13.58 -16.63
CA ASP A 108 0.31 -12.56 -16.07
C ASP A 108 0.76 -12.93 -14.64
N ILE A 109 -0.14 -13.45 -13.80
CA ILE A 109 0.21 -13.98 -12.46
C ILE A 109 1.17 -15.16 -12.59
N ARG A 110 0.86 -16.13 -13.45
CA ARG A 110 1.66 -17.34 -13.65
C ARG A 110 3.08 -17.02 -14.14
N THR A 111 3.21 -16.10 -15.05
CA THR A 111 4.49 -15.65 -15.63
C THR A 111 5.18 -14.59 -14.75
N ARG A 112 4.51 -14.09 -13.72
CA ARG A 112 4.98 -12.99 -12.87
C ARG A 112 5.28 -11.70 -13.66
N ALA A 113 4.44 -11.39 -14.65
CA ALA A 113 4.65 -10.33 -15.64
C ALA A 113 4.79 -8.91 -15.06
N GLY A 114 4.53 -8.68 -13.80
CA GLY A 114 4.67 -7.37 -13.15
C GLY A 114 5.78 -7.30 -12.10
N VAL A 115 6.53 -8.38 -11.88
CA VAL A 115 7.47 -8.45 -10.75
C VAL A 115 8.63 -7.46 -10.89
N GLU A 116 9.11 -7.23 -12.09
CA GLU A 116 10.18 -6.28 -12.36
C GLU A 116 9.75 -4.84 -12.04
N GLU A 117 8.55 -4.46 -12.42
CA GLU A 117 8.00 -3.14 -12.08
C GLU A 117 7.87 -2.95 -10.57
N VAL A 118 7.38 -3.96 -9.84
CA VAL A 118 7.31 -3.94 -8.37
C VAL A 118 8.70 -3.75 -7.77
N ALA A 119 9.70 -4.47 -8.27
CA ALA A 119 11.09 -4.39 -7.83
C ALA A 119 11.68 -2.99 -8.06
N VAL A 120 11.58 -2.49 -9.29
CA VAL A 120 12.11 -1.18 -9.69
C VAL A 120 11.49 -0.07 -8.85
N ARG A 121 10.16 -0.09 -8.65
CA ARG A 121 9.48 0.93 -7.85
C ARG A 121 9.88 0.89 -6.38
N HIS A 122 10.05 -0.31 -5.81
CA HIS A 122 10.54 -0.44 -4.44
C HIS A 122 11.96 0.11 -4.31
N GLU A 123 12.87 -0.30 -5.19
CA GLU A 123 14.28 0.14 -5.16
C GLU A 123 14.39 1.65 -5.37
N GLU A 124 13.61 2.21 -6.28
CA GLU A 124 13.54 3.66 -6.49
C GLU A 124 13.06 4.39 -5.22
N ALA A 125 12.00 3.88 -4.59
CA ALA A 125 11.44 4.46 -3.37
C ALA A 125 12.48 4.51 -2.23
N VAL A 126 13.24 3.43 -2.04
CA VAL A 126 14.29 3.35 -1.02
C VAL A 126 15.49 4.23 -1.41
N ALA A 127 16.04 4.06 -2.62
CA ALA A 127 17.29 4.70 -2.99
C ALA A 127 17.18 6.22 -3.20
N LYS A 128 16.07 6.68 -3.81
CA LYS A 128 15.89 8.10 -4.11
C LYS A 128 15.21 8.88 -2.99
N HIS A 129 14.34 8.23 -2.24
CA HIS A 129 13.44 8.91 -1.31
C HIS A 129 13.57 8.44 0.13
N GLY A 130 14.39 7.42 0.41
CA GLY A 130 14.58 6.89 1.76
C GLY A 130 13.31 6.30 2.39
N ILE A 131 12.37 5.80 1.55
CA ILE A 131 11.12 5.26 2.05
C ILE A 131 11.37 3.98 2.87
N PHE A 132 10.79 3.94 4.06
CA PHE A 132 10.94 2.85 5.02
C PHE A 132 9.62 2.21 5.43
N GLY A 133 8.48 2.76 5.01
CA GLY A 133 7.16 2.30 5.41
C GLY A 133 6.03 2.81 4.53
N VAL A 134 4.85 2.26 4.75
CA VAL A 134 3.62 2.60 4.02
C VAL A 134 2.44 2.85 4.96
N PRO A 135 1.52 3.74 4.60
CA PRO A 135 1.53 4.61 3.43
C PRO A 135 2.52 5.76 3.58
N THR A 136 3.27 6.04 2.52
CA THR A 136 4.06 7.26 2.38
C THR A 136 3.48 8.09 1.24
N LEU A 137 3.22 9.36 1.51
CA LEU A 137 2.57 10.29 0.59
C LEU A 137 3.61 11.25 0.02
N PHE A 138 3.50 11.52 -1.27
CA PHE A 138 4.24 12.56 -1.96
C PHE A 138 3.26 13.63 -2.42
N PHE A 139 3.57 14.87 -2.12
CA PHE A 139 2.89 16.05 -2.67
C PHE A 139 3.83 16.74 -3.66
N ASN A 140 3.28 17.42 -4.63
CA ASN A 140 4.03 18.03 -5.74
C ASN A 140 5.30 18.79 -5.30
N GLY A 141 6.46 18.16 -5.49
CA GLY A 141 7.75 18.76 -5.16
C GLY A 141 8.12 18.81 -3.67
N GLY A 142 7.27 18.31 -2.79
CA GLY A 142 7.51 18.25 -1.35
C GLY A 142 8.30 17.03 -0.90
N ALA A 143 8.71 17.01 0.35
CA ALA A 143 9.34 15.85 0.99
C ALA A 143 8.31 14.73 1.20
N PRO A 144 8.71 13.43 1.14
CA PRO A 144 7.82 12.33 1.44
C PRO A 144 7.35 12.36 2.90
N VAL A 145 6.07 12.05 3.14
CA VAL A 145 5.48 12.00 4.48
C VAL A 145 4.93 10.61 4.75
N PHE A 146 5.55 9.90 5.69
CA PHE A 146 4.99 8.64 6.20
C PHE A 146 3.84 8.94 7.17
N VAL A 147 2.69 8.30 6.96
CA VAL A 147 1.47 8.57 7.72
C VAL A 147 0.97 7.28 8.35
N LYS A 148 0.84 7.28 9.68
CA LYS A 148 0.18 6.22 10.43
C LYS A 148 -1.04 6.82 11.12
N LEU A 149 -2.24 6.43 10.69
CA LEU A 149 -3.49 6.82 11.32
C LEU A 149 -4.00 5.70 12.22
N GLU A 150 -4.57 6.06 13.36
CA GLU A 150 -5.25 5.10 14.23
C GLU A 150 -6.53 4.58 13.56
N GLU A 151 -6.77 3.27 13.67
CA GLU A 151 -8.05 2.68 13.28
C GLU A 151 -9.05 2.93 14.42
N GLY A 152 -10.04 3.78 14.22
CA GLY A 152 -11.00 4.07 15.29
C GLY A 152 -12.09 5.08 14.89
N ASP A 153 -12.78 5.58 15.91
CA ASP A 153 -13.93 6.48 15.81
C ASP A 153 -13.53 7.97 15.75
N TRP A 154 -12.41 8.28 15.05
CA TRP A 154 -12.11 9.67 14.75
C TRP A 154 -13.12 10.23 13.75
N GLU A 155 -13.39 11.50 13.82
CA GLU A 155 -14.38 12.15 13.00
C GLU A 155 -14.11 11.93 11.50
N LYS A 156 -15.06 11.28 10.83
CA LYS A 156 -14.99 10.97 9.39
C LYS A 156 -15.93 11.91 8.64
N SER A 157 -15.53 13.17 8.56
CA SER A 157 -16.26 14.18 7.76
C SER A 157 -15.42 14.65 6.57
N PRO A 158 -16.04 15.18 5.50
CA PRO A 158 -15.32 15.77 4.40
C PRO A 158 -14.38 16.90 4.83
N GLU A 159 -14.78 17.68 5.81
CA GLU A 159 -14.00 18.78 6.36
C GLU A 159 -12.75 18.27 7.08
N ALA A 160 -12.90 17.29 7.96
CA ALA A 160 -11.77 16.66 8.68
C ALA A 160 -10.78 15.99 7.71
N ASP A 161 -11.29 15.34 6.65
CA ASP A 161 -10.45 14.74 5.62
C ASP A 161 -9.65 15.80 4.82
N GLN A 162 -10.26 16.96 4.54
CA GLN A 162 -9.60 18.08 3.87
C GLN A 162 -8.57 18.75 4.75
N ASP A 163 -8.86 18.91 6.04
CA ASP A 163 -7.94 19.47 7.00
C ASP A 163 -6.70 18.59 7.14
N LEU A 164 -6.87 17.28 7.28
CA LEU A 164 -5.77 16.32 7.30
C LEU A 164 -4.91 16.42 6.03
N LEU A 165 -5.53 16.47 4.86
CA LEU A 165 -4.79 16.61 3.60
C LEU A 165 -3.97 17.90 3.56
N ARG A 166 -4.55 19.02 4.00
CA ARG A 166 -3.91 20.34 4.05
C ARG A 166 -2.70 20.33 4.99
N GLU A 167 -2.84 19.73 6.16
CA GLU A 167 -1.78 19.62 7.15
C GLU A 167 -0.62 18.76 6.65
N LEU A 168 -0.90 17.58 6.10
CA LEU A 168 0.11 16.69 5.53
C LEU A 168 0.86 17.36 4.37
N ARG A 169 0.13 18.06 3.49
CA ARG A 169 0.72 18.85 2.41
C ARG A 169 1.61 19.96 2.95
N SER A 170 1.17 20.67 4.00
CA SER A 170 1.96 21.73 4.61
C SER A 170 3.26 21.21 5.22
N VAL A 171 3.23 20.06 5.89
CA VAL A 171 4.45 19.40 6.38
C VAL A 171 5.38 19.05 5.23
N SER A 172 4.87 18.43 4.18
CA SER A 172 5.63 18.01 3.00
C SER A 172 6.31 19.19 2.27
N GLU A 173 5.53 20.23 1.96
CA GLU A 173 5.96 21.31 1.06
C GLU A 173 6.65 22.48 1.76
N LYS A 174 6.25 22.78 3.01
CA LYS A 174 6.69 23.99 3.71
C LYS A 174 7.59 23.73 4.92
N GLN A 175 7.56 22.50 5.46
CA GLN A 175 8.25 22.15 6.70
C GLN A 175 9.09 20.86 6.55
N PRO A 176 9.91 20.73 5.48
CA PRO A 176 10.68 19.50 5.19
C PRO A 176 11.75 19.19 6.26
N PHE A 177 11.97 20.10 7.21
CA PHE A 177 12.85 19.91 8.36
C PHE A 177 12.21 19.10 9.49
N ILE A 178 10.89 18.85 9.44
CA ILE A 178 10.21 17.98 10.39
C ILE A 178 10.42 16.54 9.96
N LEU A 179 11.24 15.81 10.70
CA LEU A 179 11.53 14.40 10.41
C LEU A 179 10.51 13.46 11.02
N GLU A 180 9.95 13.80 12.19
CA GLU A 180 8.97 12.95 12.88
C GLU A 180 8.04 13.80 13.75
N ILE A 181 6.75 13.49 13.68
CA ILE A 181 5.74 13.89 14.64
C ILE A 181 5.04 12.60 15.08
N LYS A 182 5.13 12.27 16.37
CA LYS A 182 4.57 11.03 16.90
C LYS A 182 3.70 11.30 18.12
N GLN A 183 2.47 10.83 18.06
CA GLN A 183 1.62 10.75 19.25
C GLN A 183 1.84 9.42 19.96
N PRO A 184 1.82 9.37 21.32
CA PRO A 184 1.85 8.11 22.03
C PRO A 184 0.69 7.22 21.59
N GLU A 185 0.98 5.94 21.37
CA GLU A 185 -0.07 4.97 21.06
C GLU A 185 -1.02 4.85 22.28
N SER A 186 -2.33 4.88 22.03
CA SER A 186 -3.30 4.61 23.09
C SER A 186 -3.13 3.15 23.58
N ALA A 187 -3.47 2.88 24.86
CA ALA A 187 -3.40 1.53 25.41
C ALA A 187 -4.21 0.52 24.57
N LYS A 188 -5.34 0.97 23.98
CA LYS A 188 -6.17 0.15 23.08
C LYS A 188 -5.44 -0.20 21.78
N LEU A 189 -4.61 0.68 21.25
CA LEU A 189 -3.83 0.44 20.04
C LEU A 189 -2.68 -0.53 20.31
N ALA A 190 -2.00 -0.37 21.45
CA ALA A 190 -0.94 -1.28 21.90
C ALA A 190 -1.45 -2.72 22.06
N GLU A 191 -2.65 -2.91 22.61
CA GLU A 191 -3.29 -4.23 22.73
C GLU A 191 -3.67 -4.82 21.34
N ARG A 192 -4.18 -4.01 20.42
CA ARG A 192 -4.49 -4.45 19.05
C ARG A 192 -3.23 -4.79 18.26
N SER A 193 -2.18 -3.99 18.38
CA SER A 193 -0.87 -4.26 17.76
C SER A 193 -0.27 -5.55 18.30
N ALA A 194 -0.32 -5.79 19.61
CA ALA A 194 0.16 -7.02 20.23
C ALA A 194 -0.63 -8.28 19.77
N LYS A 195 -1.94 -8.14 19.53
CA LYS A 195 -2.77 -9.24 18.99
C LYS A 195 -2.53 -9.52 17.50
N LYS A 196 -2.20 -8.48 16.72
CA LYS A 196 -1.94 -8.59 15.28
C LYS A 196 -0.55 -9.16 14.96
N TYR A 197 0.40 -8.96 15.87
CA TYR A 197 1.76 -9.51 15.81
C TYR A 197 1.90 -10.75 16.69
N LYS A 198 1.13 -11.80 16.45
CA LYS A 198 1.59 -13.13 16.87
C LYS A 198 2.75 -13.50 15.97
N PRO A 199 3.96 -13.69 16.52
CA PRO A 199 5.10 -14.10 15.71
C PRO A 199 4.78 -15.46 15.10
N TYR A 200 5.08 -15.61 13.83
CA TYR A 200 5.20 -16.91 13.18
C TYR A 200 6.44 -17.61 13.76
N MET A 201 6.29 -18.15 14.96
CA MET A 201 7.24 -19.05 15.58
C MET A 201 6.42 -20.11 16.31
N GLU A 202 5.93 -21.06 15.53
CA GLU A 202 5.75 -22.47 15.90
C GLU A 202 5.89 -23.28 14.62
#